data_45c08d1ef05c1f6541cc47464a585c3c
#
_entry.id   45c08d1ef05c1f6541cc47464a585c3c
#
_cell.length_a   1.000
_cell.length_b   1.000
_cell.length_c   1.000
_cell.angle_alpha   90.00
_cell.angle_beta   90.00
_cell.angle_gamma   90.00
#
_symmetry.space_group_name_H-M   'P 1'
#
loop_
_entity.id
_entity.type
_entity.pdbx_description
1 polymer ?
#
loop_
_entity_poly.entity_id
_entity_poly.type
_entity_poly.pdbx_seq_one_letter_code
_entity_poly.pdbx_strand_id
1 'polypeptide(L)'
;MNLKNIAIIMDGNGRWAKKNNLKIKEGHARGVSALKEIVKESVNQNIESLTVYAFSTENWKRPKSEVKAINNLIVNSINNELDELIEQKVKVRFFGDYSNFGKKTYEKIKFAEEKSFSNEPKLRLNVALGYGGKMDIINIAREVSRLKIKASDINDHTINELSQVPESSIDLLIRTGGDTRISNFLLYQIAYSEIHFVRKLWPDYSKQDFKRNINKYFNSERRFGERT
;
A
#
# COMPACT_ATOMS: atom_id res chain seq x y z
N MET A 1 11.58 19.91 4.66
CA MET A 1 10.71 18.91 4.01
C MET A 1 10.06 18.04 5.07
N ASN A 2 8.79 17.73 4.94
CA ASN A 2 8.08 16.84 5.87
C ASN A 2 7.72 15.56 5.09
N LEU A 3 8.18 14.40 5.52
CA LEU A 3 7.84 13.09 4.94
C LEU A 3 6.76 12.47 5.81
N LYS A 4 5.52 12.46 5.34
CA LYS A 4 4.36 11.97 6.07
C LYS A 4 3.81 10.67 5.50
N ASN A 5 3.66 10.61 4.18
CA ASN A 5 2.93 9.56 3.49
C ASN A 5 3.87 8.77 2.57
N ILE A 6 4.12 7.52 2.91
CA ILE A 6 4.96 6.60 2.11
C ILE A 6 4.07 5.53 1.46
N ALA A 7 4.36 5.21 0.20
CA ALA A 7 3.75 4.07 -0.48
C ALA A 7 4.81 3.04 -0.88
N ILE A 8 4.48 1.74 -0.83
CA ILE A 8 5.40 0.67 -1.20
C ILE A 8 4.74 -0.33 -2.15
N ILE A 9 5.41 -0.56 -3.29
CA ILE A 9 5.13 -1.70 -4.17
C ILE A 9 6.06 -2.84 -3.74
N MET A 10 5.49 -3.83 -3.07
CA MET A 10 6.17 -4.98 -2.47
C MET A 10 6.48 -6.06 -3.51
N ASP A 11 7.40 -5.77 -4.44
CA ASP A 11 7.70 -6.67 -5.55
C ASP A 11 8.90 -7.58 -5.25
N GLY A 12 8.80 -8.83 -5.72
CA GLY A 12 9.91 -9.78 -5.66
C GLY A 12 9.65 -11.06 -4.87
N ASN A 13 8.48 -11.26 -4.23
CA ASN A 13 8.19 -12.44 -3.40
C ASN A 13 8.39 -13.77 -4.15
N GLY A 14 7.83 -13.89 -5.35
CA GLY A 14 7.96 -15.11 -6.17
C GLY A 14 9.39 -15.34 -6.66
N ARG A 15 10.10 -14.28 -7.07
CA ARG A 15 11.51 -14.36 -7.48
C ARG A 15 12.41 -14.76 -6.33
N TRP A 16 12.15 -14.23 -5.14
CA TRP A 16 12.86 -14.60 -3.92
C TRP A 16 12.65 -16.09 -3.57
N ALA A 17 11.42 -16.57 -3.61
CA ALA A 17 11.11 -17.97 -3.36
C ALA A 17 11.87 -18.88 -4.34
N LYS A 18 11.83 -18.57 -5.65
CA LYS A 18 12.55 -19.31 -6.68
C LYS A 18 14.07 -19.32 -6.43
N LYS A 19 14.65 -18.17 -6.09
CA LYS A 19 16.10 -18.05 -5.79
C LYS A 19 16.52 -18.91 -4.60
N ASN A 20 15.64 -19.10 -3.62
CA ASN A 20 15.90 -19.89 -2.43
C ASN A 20 15.37 -21.34 -2.50
N ASN A 21 14.95 -21.84 -3.68
CA ASN A 21 14.37 -23.17 -3.88
C ASN A 21 13.13 -23.43 -3.00
N LEU A 22 12.32 -22.39 -2.75
CA LEU A 22 11.12 -22.44 -1.93
C LEU A 22 9.85 -22.31 -2.80
N LYS A 23 8.70 -22.68 -2.23
CA LYS A 23 7.40 -22.46 -2.86
C LYS A 23 7.03 -20.99 -2.83
N ILE A 24 6.28 -20.51 -3.82
CA ILE A 24 5.84 -19.09 -3.92
C ILE A 24 5.14 -18.62 -2.63
N LYS A 25 4.33 -19.47 -2.01
CA LYS A 25 3.67 -19.15 -0.72
C LYS A 25 4.63 -18.79 0.41
N GLU A 26 5.82 -19.39 0.42
CA GLU A 26 6.85 -19.12 1.44
C GLU A 26 7.51 -17.76 1.19
N GLY A 27 7.68 -17.38 -0.08
CA GLY A 27 8.11 -16.03 -0.44
C GLY A 27 7.10 -14.96 0.01
N HIS A 28 5.81 -15.19 -0.19
CA HIS A 28 4.77 -14.30 0.32
C HIS A 28 4.74 -14.22 1.85
N ALA A 29 4.88 -15.36 2.54
CA ALA A 29 4.93 -15.38 4.02
C ALA A 29 6.15 -14.60 4.54
N ARG A 30 7.33 -14.77 3.91
CA ARG A 30 8.51 -14.00 4.26
C ARG A 30 8.33 -12.50 3.98
N GLY A 31 7.57 -12.16 2.91
CA GLY A 31 7.18 -10.79 2.59
C GLY A 31 6.30 -10.14 3.66
N VAL A 32 5.42 -10.89 4.33
CA VAL A 32 4.65 -10.39 5.49
C VAL A 32 5.59 -10.06 6.66
N SER A 33 6.58 -10.91 6.94
CA SER A 33 7.58 -10.62 7.98
C SER A 33 8.37 -9.34 7.68
N ALA A 34 8.73 -9.10 6.42
CA ALA A 34 9.37 -7.86 6.00
C ALA A 34 8.44 -6.66 6.22
N LEU A 35 7.16 -6.77 5.86
CA LEU A 35 6.17 -5.70 6.10
C LEU A 35 6.07 -5.33 7.57
N LYS A 36 6.03 -6.31 8.46
CA LYS A 36 5.98 -6.10 9.91
C LYS A 36 7.15 -5.24 10.41
N GLU A 37 8.38 -5.53 9.95
CA GLU A 37 9.56 -4.73 10.29
C GLU A 37 9.47 -3.30 9.75
N ILE A 38 8.93 -3.12 8.53
CA ILE A 38 8.76 -1.79 7.93
C ILE A 38 7.67 -1.00 8.65
N VAL A 39 6.56 -1.63 9.07
CA VAL A 39 5.52 -0.98 9.89
C VAL A 39 6.11 -0.45 11.20
N LYS A 40 6.85 -1.29 11.94
CA LYS A 40 7.55 -0.89 13.17
C LYS A 40 8.49 0.30 12.92
N GLU A 41 9.27 0.21 11.84
CA GLU A 41 10.20 1.27 11.51
C GLU A 41 9.48 2.56 11.07
N SER A 42 8.33 2.47 10.40
CA SER A 42 7.51 3.64 10.04
C SER A 42 7.00 4.37 11.29
N VAL A 43 6.57 3.63 12.31
CA VAL A 43 6.20 4.22 13.62
C VAL A 43 7.41 4.92 14.26
N ASN A 44 8.59 4.30 14.25
CA ASN A 44 9.82 4.85 14.82
C ASN A 44 10.29 6.12 14.10
N GLN A 45 10.01 6.24 12.80
CA GLN A 45 10.36 7.39 11.96
C GLN A 45 9.27 8.48 11.96
N ASN A 46 8.20 8.34 12.76
CA ASN A 46 7.06 9.25 12.83
C ASN A 46 6.38 9.45 11.45
N ILE A 47 6.32 8.39 10.62
CA ILE A 47 5.56 8.40 9.38
C ILE A 47 4.07 8.36 9.74
N GLU A 48 3.28 9.25 9.16
CA GLU A 48 1.84 9.34 9.44
C GLU A 48 1.07 8.23 8.73
N SER A 49 1.48 7.89 7.50
CA SER A 49 0.79 6.90 6.66
C SER A 49 1.76 6.02 5.86
N LEU A 50 1.50 4.72 5.88
CA LEU A 50 2.16 3.72 5.04
C LEU A 50 1.12 3.00 4.19
N THR A 51 1.17 3.19 2.87
CA THR A 51 0.29 2.52 1.92
C THR A 51 1.04 1.40 1.20
N VAL A 52 0.52 0.17 1.25
CA VAL A 52 1.18 -0.99 0.65
C VAL A 52 0.34 -1.64 -0.42
N TYR A 53 0.98 -2.04 -1.54
CA TYR A 53 0.32 -2.72 -2.65
C TYR A 53 0.35 -4.23 -2.42
N ALA A 54 -0.69 -4.76 -1.77
CA ALA A 54 -0.77 -6.18 -1.43
C ALA A 54 -1.31 -7.04 -2.57
N PHE A 55 -2.30 -6.54 -3.33
CA PHE A 55 -2.91 -7.28 -4.44
C PHE A 55 -3.51 -6.30 -5.47
N SER A 56 -3.04 -6.38 -6.72
CA SER A 56 -3.58 -5.55 -7.81
C SER A 56 -4.77 -6.19 -8.52
N THR A 57 -5.54 -5.38 -9.27
CA THR A 57 -6.61 -5.88 -10.16
C THR A 57 -6.09 -6.92 -11.16
N GLU A 58 -4.86 -6.76 -11.65
CA GLU A 58 -4.24 -7.66 -12.60
C GLU A 58 -3.86 -9.01 -11.99
N ASN A 59 -3.67 -9.08 -10.66
CA ASN A 59 -3.28 -10.32 -9.95
C ASN A 59 -4.42 -11.37 -9.92
N TRP A 60 -5.66 -10.98 -10.20
CA TRP A 60 -6.76 -11.93 -10.39
C TRP A 60 -6.53 -12.92 -11.55
N LYS A 61 -5.64 -12.57 -12.50
CA LYS A 61 -5.23 -13.44 -13.61
C LYS A 61 -4.23 -14.51 -13.21
N ARG A 62 -3.70 -14.49 -12.00
CA ARG A 62 -2.77 -15.50 -11.48
C ARG A 62 -3.45 -16.86 -11.30
N PRO A 63 -2.68 -17.97 -11.24
CA PRO A 63 -3.23 -19.28 -10.93
C PRO A 63 -4.11 -19.26 -9.68
N LYS A 64 -5.26 -19.94 -9.73
CA LYS A 64 -6.23 -19.97 -8.59
C LYS A 64 -5.59 -20.44 -7.29
N SER A 65 -4.62 -21.34 -7.35
CA SER A 65 -3.86 -21.82 -6.19
C SER A 65 -3.04 -20.70 -5.52
N GLU A 66 -2.44 -19.81 -6.31
CA GLU A 66 -1.69 -18.66 -5.79
C GLU A 66 -2.64 -17.63 -5.16
N VAL A 67 -3.74 -17.29 -5.84
CA VAL A 67 -4.76 -16.38 -5.30
C VAL A 67 -5.32 -16.92 -3.96
N LYS A 68 -5.62 -18.23 -3.89
CA LYS A 68 -6.06 -18.88 -2.65
C LYS A 68 -5.00 -18.80 -1.54
N ALA A 69 -3.73 -19.00 -1.88
CA ALA A 69 -2.64 -18.90 -0.91
C ALA A 69 -2.50 -17.46 -0.37
N ILE A 70 -2.61 -16.45 -1.22
CA ILE A 70 -2.59 -15.04 -0.82
C ILE A 70 -3.81 -14.72 0.08
N ASN A 71 -5.00 -15.20 -0.28
CA ASN A 71 -6.21 -15.03 0.53
C ASN A 71 -6.03 -15.60 1.95
N ASN A 72 -5.55 -16.83 2.05
CA ASN A 72 -5.25 -17.46 3.34
C ASN A 72 -4.19 -16.66 4.13
N LEU A 73 -3.18 -16.13 3.45
CA LEU A 73 -2.15 -15.33 4.09
C LEU A 73 -2.72 -14.02 4.67
N ILE A 74 -3.62 -13.33 3.96
CA ILE A 74 -4.30 -12.12 4.46
C ILE A 74 -5.05 -12.44 5.75
N VAL A 75 -5.88 -13.50 5.75
CA VAL A 75 -6.65 -13.92 6.93
C VAL A 75 -5.73 -14.27 8.10
N ASN A 76 -4.66 -15.02 7.84
CA ASN A 76 -3.70 -15.41 8.87
C ASN A 76 -2.92 -14.21 9.42
N SER A 77 -2.53 -13.28 8.56
CA SER A 77 -1.84 -12.06 9.00
C SER A 77 -2.71 -11.20 9.90
N ILE A 78 -4.00 -11.04 9.56
CA ILE A 78 -4.95 -10.34 10.44
C ILE A 78 -5.03 -11.05 11.79
N ASN A 79 -5.20 -12.39 11.82
CA ASN A 79 -5.33 -13.13 13.07
C ASN A 79 -4.08 -13.06 13.96
N ASN A 80 -2.90 -13.03 13.35
CA ASN A 80 -1.64 -13.16 14.10
C ASN A 80 -1.01 -11.82 14.46
N GLU A 81 -1.26 -10.76 13.68
CA GLU A 81 -0.53 -9.50 13.81
C GLU A 81 -1.42 -8.34 14.31
N LEU A 82 -2.75 -8.51 14.33
CA LEU A 82 -3.66 -7.38 14.63
C LEU A 82 -3.45 -6.83 16.04
N ASP A 83 -3.31 -7.70 17.05
CA ASP A 83 -3.15 -7.26 18.43
C ASP A 83 -1.86 -6.44 18.62
N GLU A 84 -0.76 -6.88 18.01
CA GLU A 84 0.50 -6.14 18.04
C GLU A 84 0.39 -4.79 17.30
N LEU A 85 -0.35 -4.72 16.19
CA LEU A 85 -0.61 -3.47 15.48
C LEU A 85 -1.41 -2.48 16.34
N ILE A 86 -2.41 -2.99 17.08
CA ILE A 86 -3.22 -2.18 18.02
C ILE A 86 -2.35 -1.63 19.16
N GLU A 87 -1.51 -2.47 19.77
CA GLU A 87 -0.57 -2.06 20.84
C GLU A 87 0.38 -0.95 20.37
N GLN A 88 0.81 -1.01 19.10
CA GLN A 88 1.66 0.02 18.49
C GLN A 88 0.87 1.27 18.04
N LYS A 89 -0.44 1.34 18.28
CA LYS A 89 -1.36 2.39 17.81
C LYS A 89 -1.35 2.54 16.27
N VAL A 90 -1.28 1.40 15.56
CA VAL A 90 -1.40 1.34 14.11
C VAL A 90 -2.86 1.14 13.75
N LYS A 91 -3.45 2.12 13.03
CA LYS A 91 -4.79 1.99 12.44
C LYS A 91 -4.67 1.33 11.08
N VAL A 92 -5.37 0.20 10.90
CA VAL A 92 -5.37 -0.53 9.62
C VAL A 92 -6.59 -0.15 8.80
N ARG A 93 -6.41 0.06 7.50
CA ARG A 93 -7.47 0.27 6.52
C ARG A 93 -7.18 -0.50 5.26
N PHE A 94 -8.21 -1.12 4.70
CA PHE A 94 -8.15 -1.80 3.41
C PHE A 94 -8.95 -1.02 2.37
N PHE A 95 -8.44 -0.97 1.13
CA PHE A 95 -9.15 -0.32 0.03
C PHE A 95 -8.91 -1.07 -1.30
N GLY A 96 -9.83 -0.89 -2.23
CA GLY A 96 -9.89 -1.65 -3.48
C GLY A 96 -11.07 -2.63 -3.51
N ASP A 97 -11.20 -3.42 -4.59
CA ASP A 97 -12.22 -4.46 -4.70
C ASP A 97 -11.68 -5.81 -4.24
N TYR A 98 -11.93 -6.12 -2.98
CA TYR A 98 -11.57 -7.41 -2.37
C TYR A 98 -12.75 -8.36 -2.19
N SER A 99 -13.91 -8.08 -2.80
CA SER A 99 -15.11 -8.91 -2.72
C SER A 99 -14.88 -10.36 -3.18
N ASN A 100 -14.05 -10.53 -4.23
CA ASN A 100 -13.72 -11.83 -4.78
C ASN A 100 -12.87 -12.74 -3.86
N PHE A 101 -12.34 -12.23 -2.75
CA PHE A 101 -11.70 -13.07 -1.73
C PHE A 101 -12.71 -13.83 -0.86
N GLY A 102 -13.99 -13.48 -0.96
CA GLY A 102 -15.10 -14.16 -0.30
C GLY A 102 -15.44 -13.62 1.09
N LYS A 103 -16.60 -14.05 1.60
CA LYS A 103 -17.24 -13.52 2.81
C LYS A 103 -16.32 -13.57 4.04
N LYS A 104 -15.64 -14.69 4.26
CA LYS A 104 -14.74 -14.86 5.43
C LYS A 104 -13.63 -13.80 5.47
N THR A 105 -13.01 -13.51 4.34
CA THR A 105 -11.93 -12.49 4.26
C THR A 105 -12.51 -11.11 4.44
N TYR A 106 -13.66 -10.83 3.83
CA TYR A 106 -14.36 -9.56 4.01
C TYR A 106 -14.67 -9.29 5.50
N GLU A 107 -15.25 -10.25 6.20
CA GLU A 107 -15.57 -10.13 7.64
C GLU A 107 -14.31 -9.91 8.50
N LYS A 108 -13.20 -10.60 8.18
CA LYS A 108 -11.93 -10.41 8.88
C LYS A 108 -11.32 -9.04 8.64
N ILE A 109 -11.44 -8.51 7.42
CA ILE A 109 -11.00 -7.15 7.09
C ILE A 109 -11.80 -6.14 7.91
N LYS A 110 -13.13 -6.23 7.91
CA LYS A 110 -13.99 -5.32 8.69
C LYS A 110 -13.68 -5.38 10.18
N PHE A 111 -13.52 -6.57 10.72
CA PHE A 111 -13.11 -6.76 12.10
C PHE A 111 -11.77 -6.08 12.42
N ALA A 112 -10.77 -6.20 11.51
CA ALA A 112 -9.48 -5.57 11.72
C ALA A 112 -9.55 -4.03 11.68
N GLU A 113 -10.34 -3.47 10.75
CA GLU A 113 -10.56 -2.02 10.65
C GLU A 113 -11.23 -1.46 11.91
N GLU A 114 -12.26 -2.15 12.42
CA GLU A 114 -12.98 -1.75 13.65
C GLU A 114 -12.10 -1.85 14.89
N LYS A 115 -11.39 -2.96 15.06
CA LYS A 115 -10.54 -3.21 16.24
C LYS A 115 -9.32 -2.30 16.30
N SER A 116 -8.73 -1.97 15.16
CA SER A 116 -7.58 -1.06 15.08
C SER A 116 -7.98 0.42 15.02
N PHE A 117 -9.30 0.72 15.12
CA PHE A 117 -9.76 2.10 15.07
C PHE A 117 -9.17 2.93 16.21
N SER A 118 -8.62 4.08 15.87
CA SER A 118 -8.10 5.09 16.81
C SER A 118 -8.30 6.48 16.20
N ASN A 119 -8.66 7.44 17.04
CA ASN A 119 -8.74 8.85 16.62
C ASN A 119 -7.35 9.47 16.46
N GLU A 120 -6.36 8.97 17.21
CA GLU A 120 -4.98 9.45 17.19
C GLU A 120 -3.99 8.30 16.95
N PRO A 121 -3.99 7.67 15.77
CA PRO A 121 -3.05 6.62 15.47
C PRO A 121 -1.64 7.19 15.31
N LYS A 122 -0.62 6.43 15.73
CA LYS A 122 0.78 6.72 15.40
C LYS A 122 1.10 6.48 13.93
N LEU A 123 0.39 5.53 13.31
CA LEU A 123 0.55 5.19 11.90
C LEU A 123 -0.79 4.74 11.32
N ARG A 124 -1.13 5.21 10.13
CA ARG A 124 -2.20 4.65 9.29
C ARG A 124 -1.58 3.66 8.32
N LEU A 125 -1.85 2.37 8.49
CA LEU A 125 -1.45 1.31 7.54
C LEU A 125 -2.58 1.08 6.54
N ASN A 126 -2.41 1.54 5.31
CA ASN A 126 -3.37 1.39 4.23
C ASN A 126 -2.95 0.22 3.33
N VAL A 127 -3.81 -0.78 3.18
CA VAL A 127 -3.54 -2.00 2.41
C VAL A 127 -4.39 -2.01 1.14
N ALA A 128 -3.74 -1.78 0.00
CA ALA A 128 -4.39 -1.84 -1.32
C ALA A 128 -4.61 -3.30 -1.72
N LEU A 129 -5.88 -3.72 -1.83
CA LEU A 129 -6.28 -5.10 -2.04
C LEU A 129 -7.34 -5.19 -3.17
N GLY A 130 -6.98 -5.78 -4.31
CA GLY A 130 -7.80 -5.74 -5.51
C GLY A 130 -7.87 -4.34 -6.13
N TYR A 131 -6.83 -3.56 -5.95
CA TYR A 131 -6.77 -2.15 -6.35
C TYR A 131 -6.08 -1.96 -7.71
N GLY A 132 -6.48 -0.91 -8.42
CA GLY A 132 -5.81 -0.41 -9.61
C GLY A 132 -6.20 1.05 -9.88
N GLY A 133 -5.20 1.92 -10.05
CA GLY A 133 -5.41 3.36 -10.18
C GLY A 133 -6.29 3.77 -11.36
N LYS A 134 -6.19 3.07 -12.50
CA LYS A 134 -7.12 3.31 -13.63
C LYS A 134 -8.57 3.02 -13.25
N MET A 135 -8.83 1.94 -12.50
CA MET A 135 -10.17 1.61 -12.05
C MET A 135 -10.67 2.62 -11.02
N ASP A 136 -9.81 3.10 -10.14
CA ASP A 136 -10.15 4.15 -9.19
C ASP A 136 -10.61 5.42 -9.91
N ILE A 137 -9.88 5.91 -10.91
CA ILE A 137 -10.25 7.05 -11.75
C ILE A 137 -11.60 6.82 -12.46
N ILE A 138 -11.83 5.62 -13.01
CA ILE A 138 -13.10 5.27 -13.64
C ILE A 138 -14.24 5.31 -12.61
N ASN A 139 -14.02 4.81 -11.40
CA ASN A 139 -15.02 4.83 -10.33
C ASN A 139 -15.32 6.25 -9.86
N ILE A 140 -14.31 7.12 -9.73
CA ILE A 140 -14.48 8.55 -9.44
C ILE A 140 -15.40 9.19 -10.51
N ALA A 141 -15.12 8.96 -11.79
CA ALA A 141 -15.93 9.52 -12.88
C ALA A 141 -17.39 9.02 -12.83
N ARG A 142 -17.60 7.73 -12.49
CA ARG A 142 -18.95 7.18 -12.29
C ARG A 142 -19.67 7.83 -11.12
N GLU A 143 -18.98 8.03 -9.99
CA GLU A 143 -19.56 8.67 -8.81
C GLU A 143 -19.88 10.14 -9.05
N VAL A 144 -19.02 10.90 -9.75
CA VAL A 144 -19.32 12.26 -10.21
C VAL A 144 -20.64 12.30 -10.99
N SER A 145 -20.81 11.39 -11.96
CA SER A 145 -22.03 11.28 -12.76
C SER A 145 -23.24 10.87 -11.91
N ARG A 146 -23.09 9.85 -11.04
CA ARG A 146 -24.16 9.33 -10.18
C ARG A 146 -24.68 10.39 -9.20
N LEU A 147 -23.77 11.15 -8.60
CA LEU A 147 -24.07 12.22 -7.63
C LEU A 147 -24.46 13.54 -8.31
N LYS A 148 -24.43 13.61 -9.66
CA LYS A 148 -24.72 14.81 -10.46
C LYS A 148 -23.91 16.03 -10.04
N ILE A 149 -22.62 15.82 -9.72
CA ILE A 149 -21.71 16.90 -9.34
C ILE A 149 -21.51 17.82 -10.54
N LYS A 150 -21.67 19.13 -10.33
CA LYS A 150 -21.52 20.11 -11.41
C LYS A 150 -20.05 20.22 -11.80
N ALA A 151 -19.76 20.48 -13.07
CA ALA A 151 -18.37 20.61 -13.57
C ALA A 151 -17.58 21.68 -12.81
N SER A 152 -18.21 22.76 -12.34
CA SER A 152 -17.58 23.80 -11.52
C SER A 152 -17.10 23.32 -10.15
N ASP A 153 -17.69 22.24 -9.63
CA ASP A 153 -17.45 21.74 -8.28
C ASP A 153 -16.44 20.56 -8.28
N ILE A 154 -16.00 20.16 -9.48
CA ILE A 154 -14.98 19.11 -9.64
C ILE A 154 -13.59 19.75 -9.47
N ASN A 155 -12.94 19.44 -8.37
CA ASN A 155 -11.60 19.92 -8.02
C ASN A 155 -10.84 18.81 -7.26
N ASP A 156 -9.61 19.09 -6.83
CA ASP A 156 -8.78 18.11 -6.11
C ASP A 156 -9.46 17.56 -4.86
N HIS A 157 -10.20 18.37 -4.12
CA HIS A 157 -10.96 17.93 -2.95
C HIS A 157 -12.03 16.91 -3.34
N THR A 158 -12.83 17.21 -4.36
CA THR A 158 -13.86 16.30 -4.88
C THR A 158 -13.27 14.96 -5.32
N ILE A 159 -12.14 15.00 -6.04
CA ILE A 159 -11.46 13.76 -6.50
C ILE A 159 -10.98 12.93 -5.30
N ASN A 160 -10.37 13.57 -4.30
CA ASN A 160 -9.88 12.88 -3.11
C ASN A 160 -11.02 12.26 -2.28
N GLU A 161 -12.14 12.96 -2.11
CA GLU A 161 -13.33 12.44 -1.40
C GLU A 161 -13.96 11.22 -2.10
N LEU A 162 -13.92 11.18 -3.44
CA LEU A 162 -14.49 10.08 -4.22
C LEU A 162 -13.52 8.92 -4.46
N SER A 163 -12.22 9.14 -4.24
CA SER A 163 -11.21 8.10 -4.38
C SER A 163 -11.33 7.04 -3.27
N GLN A 164 -11.02 5.80 -3.63
CA GLN A 164 -10.89 4.72 -2.65
C GLN A 164 -9.63 4.86 -1.78
N VAL A 165 -8.64 5.63 -2.25
CA VAL A 165 -7.36 5.80 -1.58
C VAL A 165 -7.52 6.71 -0.36
N PRO A 166 -7.11 6.27 0.84
CA PRO A 166 -7.31 7.05 2.06
C PRO A 166 -6.51 8.35 2.14
N GLU A 167 -5.38 8.40 1.44
CA GLU A 167 -4.46 9.54 1.46
C GLU A 167 -4.58 10.34 0.17
N SER A 168 -4.66 11.66 0.27
CA SER A 168 -4.78 12.55 -0.89
C SER A 168 -3.50 12.68 -1.71
N SER A 169 -2.34 12.49 -1.07
CA SER A 169 -1.03 12.55 -1.71
C SER A 169 -0.04 11.60 -1.06
N ILE A 170 0.94 11.18 -1.82
CA ILE A 170 2.07 10.37 -1.38
C ILE A 170 3.36 11.18 -1.57
N ASP A 171 4.20 11.25 -0.54
CA ASP A 171 5.48 11.95 -0.60
C ASP A 171 6.57 11.10 -1.27
N LEU A 172 6.62 9.81 -0.89
CA LEU A 172 7.64 8.87 -1.35
C LEU A 172 7.00 7.54 -1.76
N LEU A 173 7.22 7.14 -3.01
CA LEU A 173 6.91 5.80 -3.50
C LEU A 173 8.17 4.97 -3.58
N ILE A 174 8.20 3.80 -2.94
CA ILE A 174 9.30 2.84 -3.02
C ILE A 174 8.80 1.60 -3.77
N ARG A 175 9.53 1.17 -4.79
CA ARG A 175 9.31 -0.12 -5.42
C ARG A 175 10.53 -1.01 -5.29
N THR A 176 10.35 -2.18 -4.68
CA THR A 176 11.37 -3.23 -4.60
C THR A 176 11.36 -4.14 -5.82
N GLY A 177 12.35 -5.01 -5.97
CA GLY A 177 12.38 -6.04 -7.00
C GLY A 177 13.06 -5.64 -8.31
N GLY A 178 13.56 -4.41 -8.44
CA GLY A 178 14.38 -3.96 -9.59
C GLY A 178 13.62 -3.49 -10.82
N ASP A 179 12.30 -3.63 -10.86
CA ASP A 179 11.47 -3.08 -11.94
C ASP A 179 11.25 -1.58 -11.78
N THR A 180 11.31 -0.80 -12.89
CA THR A 180 11.22 0.67 -12.91
C THR A 180 9.89 1.16 -13.48
N ARG A 181 8.77 0.67 -12.94
CA ARG A 181 7.41 1.04 -13.31
C ARG A 181 6.50 1.09 -12.08
N ILE A 182 5.40 1.83 -12.15
CA ILE A 182 4.44 1.98 -11.03
C ILE A 182 3.30 0.95 -11.05
N SER A 183 3.15 0.21 -12.13
CA SER A 183 2.21 -0.91 -12.28
C SER A 183 0.77 -0.57 -11.87
N ASN A 184 0.25 0.54 -12.35
CA ASN A 184 -1.13 0.97 -12.08
C ASN A 184 -1.43 1.26 -10.58
N PHE A 185 -0.39 1.61 -9.79
CA PHE A 185 -0.56 1.93 -8.36
C PHE A 185 -0.70 3.44 -8.15
N LEU A 186 -1.70 3.88 -7.38
CA LEU A 186 -1.92 5.24 -6.85
C LEU A 186 -1.72 6.38 -7.89
N LEU A 187 -2.25 6.24 -9.13
CA LEU A 187 -1.93 7.11 -10.26
C LEU A 187 -2.11 8.60 -9.97
N TYR A 188 -3.16 8.98 -9.24
CA TYR A 188 -3.44 10.36 -8.89
C TYR A 188 -2.58 10.85 -7.73
N GLN A 189 -2.48 10.05 -6.67
CA GLN A 189 -1.83 10.42 -5.42
C GLN A 189 -0.30 10.54 -5.51
N ILE A 190 0.33 9.88 -6.51
CA ILE A 190 1.79 9.92 -6.70
C ILE A 190 2.25 10.99 -7.70
N ALA A 191 1.35 11.87 -8.16
CA ALA A 191 1.65 12.87 -9.19
C ALA A 191 2.92 13.70 -8.88
N TYR A 192 3.17 13.99 -7.60
CA TYR A 192 4.35 14.73 -7.14
C TYR A 192 5.26 13.93 -6.20
N SER A 193 5.11 12.61 -6.15
CA SER A 193 5.93 11.75 -5.30
C SER A 193 7.37 11.66 -5.80
N GLU A 194 8.32 11.59 -4.89
CA GLU A 194 9.63 11.04 -5.21
C GLU A 194 9.51 9.52 -5.37
N ILE A 195 10.14 8.94 -6.40
CA ILE A 195 10.02 7.51 -6.68
C ILE A 195 11.39 6.84 -6.58
N HIS A 196 11.51 5.88 -5.65
CA HIS A 196 12.71 5.08 -5.46
C HIS A 196 12.52 3.65 -5.98
N PHE A 197 13.24 3.29 -7.03
CA PHE A 197 13.32 1.91 -7.52
C PHE A 197 14.50 1.19 -6.87
N VAL A 198 14.21 0.09 -6.15
CA VAL A 198 15.18 -0.67 -5.36
C VAL A 198 15.36 -2.06 -5.98
N ARG A 199 16.60 -2.45 -6.29
CA ARG A 199 16.91 -3.76 -6.91
C ARG A 199 16.64 -4.95 -5.98
N LYS A 200 16.73 -4.75 -4.65
CA LYS A 200 16.50 -5.79 -3.64
C LYS A 200 15.07 -6.32 -3.73
N LEU A 201 14.90 -7.63 -3.65
CA LEU A 201 13.60 -8.28 -3.60
C LEU A 201 12.91 -7.99 -2.26
N TRP A 202 11.57 -7.87 -2.26
CA TRP A 202 10.81 -7.48 -1.07
C TRP A 202 11.12 -8.29 0.19
N PRO A 203 11.19 -9.65 0.18
CA PRO A 203 11.50 -10.43 1.37
C PRO A 203 12.86 -10.13 2.01
N ASP A 204 13.80 -9.58 1.26
CA ASP A 204 15.13 -9.18 1.73
C ASP A 204 15.23 -7.69 2.06
N TYR A 205 14.19 -6.91 1.80
CA TYR A 205 14.15 -5.48 2.07
C TYR A 205 14.04 -5.23 3.57
N SER A 206 15.08 -4.63 4.14
CA SER A 206 15.23 -4.46 5.58
C SER A 206 14.83 -3.05 6.05
N LYS A 207 14.67 -2.89 7.38
CA LYS A 207 14.51 -1.57 8.01
C LYS A 207 15.67 -0.61 7.72
N GLN A 208 16.90 -1.12 7.54
CA GLN A 208 18.04 -0.29 7.15
C GLN A 208 17.93 0.20 5.70
N ASP A 209 17.39 -0.64 4.80
CA ASP A 209 17.10 -0.22 3.42
C ASP A 209 16.03 0.87 3.41
N PHE A 210 14.99 0.72 4.23
CA PHE A 210 13.93 1.70 4.39
C PHE A 210 14.45 3.04 4.91
N LYS A 211 15.25 3.04 5.98
CA LYS A 211 15.94 4.25 6.48
C LYS A 211 16.80 4.93 5.41
N ARG A 212 17.52 4.15 4.59
CA ARG A 212 18.31 4.73 3.48
C ARG A 212 17.42 5.44 2.46
N ASN A 213 16.24 4.90 2.14
CA ASN A 213 15.30 5.58 1.25
C ASN A 213 14.73 6.86 1.88
N ILE A 214 14.42 6.85 3.16
CA ILE A 214 13.99 8.05 3.91
C ILE A 214 15.10 9.12 3.89
N ASN A 215 16.35 8.75 4.21
CA ASN A 215 17.47 9.68 4.20
C ASN A 215 17.73 10.23 2.80
N LYS A 216 17.61 9.41 1.75
CA LYS A 216 17.74 9.86 0.37
C LYS A 216 16.66 10.90 0.02
N TYR A 217 15.42 10.69 0.44
CA TYR A 217 14.33 11.64 0.25
C TYR A 217 14.64 13.01 0.90
N PHE A 218 15.17 13.03 2.12
CA PHE A 218 15.52 14.30 2.78
C PHE A 218 16.73 15.00 2.16
N ASN A 219 17.58 14.27 1.44
CA ASN A 219 18.75 14.82 0.75
C ASN A 219 18.45 15.21 -0.70
N SER A 220 17.24 14.98 -1.21
CA SER A 220 16.85 15.38 -2.56
C SER A 220 16.38 16.84 -2.61
N GLU A 221 16.75 17.59 -3.65
CA GLU A 221 16.21 18.90 -3.92
C GLU A 221 14.88 18.80 -4.67
N ARG A 222 13.80 19.31 -4.08
CA ARG A 222 12.49 19.42 -4.74
C ARG A 222 12.27 20.83 -5.26
N ARG A 223 12.06 20.97 -6.56
CA ARG A 223 11.94 22.27 -7.22
C ARG A 223 10.50 22.70 -7.52
N PHE A 224 9.49 21.85 -7.38
CA PHE A 224 8.05 22.11 -7.63
C PHE A 224 7.78 23.07 -8.82
N GLY A 225 8.57 23.01 -9.89
CA GLY A 225 8.48 23.89 -11.05
C GLY A 225 9.15 25.27 -10.91
N GLU A 226 9.70 25.61 -9.76
CA GLU A 226 10.46 26.85 -9.57
C GLU A 226 11.88 26.73 -10.14
N ARG A 227 12.32 27.79 -10.86
CA ARG A 227 13.71 27.94 -11.30
C ARG A 227 14.49 28.64 -10.20
N THR A 228 15.53 27.99 -9.67
CA THR A 228 16.58 28.64 -8.86
C THR A 228 17.61 29.29 -9.77
#